data_42fcfa1d6671261cb2c73794f27671da
#
_entry.id   42fcfa1d6671261cb2c73794f27671da
#
_cell.length_a   1.000
_cell.length_b   1.000
_cell.length_c   1.000
_cell.angle_alpha   90.00
_cell.angle_beta   90.00
_cell.angle_gamma   90.00
#
_symmetry.space_group_name_H-M   'P 1'
#
loop_
_entity.id
_entity.type
_entity.pdbx_description
1 polymer ?
#
loop_
_entity_poly.entity_id
_entity_poly.type
_entity_poly.pdbx_seq_one_letter_code
_entity_poly.pdbx_strand_id
1 'polypeptide(L)'
;MVNYWLGKQEPSSYNFDSLEKEKKTSWDDVHNNLALKHMRQMKKGDLAFFYHTGTEKQVMGIMEITSAPYPNPKEKNPRFITIDVKFKKRLARPVTLYEIKDNPKFAKWELLRISRLSVMPVPPQIWDEIIKISQK
;
A
#
# COMPACT_ATOMS: atom_id res chain seq x y z
N MET A 1 1.40 -5.85 -18.03
CA MET A 1 2.14 -6.27 -16.83
C MET A 1 1.57 -5.61 -15.60
N VAL A 2 1.45 -6.37 -14.51
CA VAL A 2 1.00 -5.83 -13.23
C VAL A 2 2.19 -5.23 -12.49
N ASN A 3 2.03 -4.00 -12.02
CA ASN A 3 2.98 -3.39 -11.12
C ASN A 3 2.52 -3.57 -9.67
N TYR A 4 3.45 -3.53 -8.75
CA TYR A 4 3.20 -3.76 -7.33
C TYR A 4 3.53 -2.51 -6.52
N TRP A 5 2.67 -2.24 -5.55
CA TRP A 5 2.76 -1.05 -4.70
C TRP A 5 2.51 -1.41 -3.24
N LEU A 6 2.76 -0.49 -2.35
CA LEU A 6 2.38 -0.58 -0.94
C LEU A 6 1.77 0.75 -0.52
N GLY A 7 0.60 0.70 0.10
CA GLY A 7 -0.05 1.87 0.67
C GLY A 7 -0.20 1.71 2.18
N LYS A 8 0.11 2.76 2.91
CA LYS A 8 0.02 2.78 4.37
C LYS A 8 -1.24 3.46 4.85
N GLN A 9 -1.85 2.90 5.90
CA GLN A 9 -2.97 3.53 6.61
C GLN A 9 -2.76 3.38 8.11
N GLU A 10 -3.19 4.41 8.85
CA GLU A 10 -3.29 4.29 10.30
C GLU A 10 -4.57 3.50 10.61
N PRO A 11 -4.47 2.33 11.29
CA PRO A 11 -5.64 1.48 11.46
C PRO A 11 -6.79 2.12 12.26
N SER A 12 -6.51 3.13 13.08
CA SER A 12 -7.57 3.85 13.78
C SER A 12 -8.34 4.77 12.83
N SER A 13 -7.76 5.15 11.69
CA SER A 13 -8.44 5.96 10.67
C SER A 13 -9.14 5.09 9.64
N TYR A 14 -8.44 4.07 9.13
CA TYR A 14 -9.00 3.12 8.18
C TYR A 14 -8.17 1.84 8.21
N ASN A 15 -8.79 0.71 8.47
CA ASN A 15 -8.06 -0.55 8.61
C ASN A 15 -8.46 -1.56 7.52
N PHE A 16 -7.67 -2.63 7.43
CA PHE A 16 -7.87 -3.64 6.39
C PHE A 16 -9.18 -4.41 6.58
N ASP A 17 -9.63 -4.59 7.83
CA ASP A 17 -10.92 -5.21 8.10
C ASP A 17 -12.05 -4.38 7.50
N SER A 18 -11.95 -3.05 7.58
CA SER A 18 -12.93 -2.15 6.97
C SER A 18 -12.97 -2.31 5.46
N LEU A 19 -11.79 -2.41 4.82
CA LEU A 19 -11.74 -2.63 3.37
C LEU A 19 -12.35 -3.97 2.99
N GLU A 20 -12.08 -5.02 3.76
CA GLU A 20 -12.67 -6.33 3.51
C GLU A 20 -14.19 -6.29 3.61
N LYS A 21 -14.71 -5.59 4.61
CA LYS A 21 -16.13 -5.46 4.84
C LYS A 21 -16.82 -4.63 3.77
N GLU A 22 -16.22 -3.49 3.40
CA GLU A 22 -16.77 -2.56 2.42
C GLU A 22 -16.53 -2.99 0.98
N LYS A 23 -15.54 -3.83 0.75
CA LYS A 23 -15.10 -4.36 -0.54
C LYS A 23 -14.30 -3.39 -1.37
N LYS A 24 -14.55 -2.10 -1.30
CA LYS A 24 -13.85 -1.08 -2.09
C LYS A 24 -13.84 0.26 -1.36
N THR A 25 -12.87 1.09 -1.72
CA THR A 25 -12.78 2.46 -1.20
C THR A 25 -11.92 3.31 -2.14
N SER A 26 -11.86 4.61 -1.84
CA SER A 26 -10.95 5.54 -2.52
C SER A 26 -9.76 5.83 -1.61
N TRP A 27 -8.56 5.91 -2.20
CA TRP A 27 -7.32 6.19 -1.46
C TRP A 27 -7.05 7.68 -1.56
N ASP A 28 -7.72 8.48 -0.71
CA ASP A 28 -7.90 9.92 -0.93
C ASP A 28 -7.24 10.82 0.12
N ASP A 29 -6.39 10.28 0.97
CA ASP A 29 -5.76 11.05 2.05
C ASP A 29 -4.26 11.26 1.87
N VAL A 30 -3.75 11.16 0.65
CA VAL A 30 -2.31 11.27 0.37
C VAL A 30 -1.97 12.70 -0.01
N HIS A 31 -1.03 13.31 0.71
CA HIS A 31 -0.59 14.68 0.46
C HIS A 31 0.91 14.80 0.19
N ASN A 32 1.71 13.79 0.52
CA ASN A 32 3.14 13.78 0.27
C ASN A 32 3.43 13.75 -1.22
N ASN A 33 4.31 14.63 -1.70
CA ASN A 33 4.60 14.78 -3.13
C ASN A 33 5.17 13.52 -3.76
N LEU A 34 6.06 12.82 -3.07
CA LEU A 34 6.64 11.59 -3.61
C LEU A 34 5.60 10.48 -3.69
N ALA A 35 4.75 10.35 -2.66
CA ALA A 35 3.66 9.39 -2.67
C ALA A 35 2.69 9.66 -3.81
N LEU A 36 2.35 10.92 -4.05
CA LEU A 36 1.48 11.31 -5.16
C LEU A 36 2.14 10.98 -6.51
N LYS A 37 3.45 11.20 -6.63
CA LYS A 37 4.18 10.83 -7.83
C LYS A 37 4.06 9.34 -8.12
N HIS A 38 4.19 8.51 -7.09
CA HIS A 38 4.00 7.06 -7.25
C HIS A 38 2.57 6.73 -7.66
N MET A 39 1.58 7.35 -7.02
CA MET A 39 0.17 7.10 -7.35
C MET A 39 -0.15 7.45 -8.81
N ARG A 40 0.46 8.49 -9.36
CA ARG A 40 0.24 8.88 -10.75
C ARG A 40 0.70 7.80 -11.74
N GLN A 41 1.55 6.90 -11.32
CA GLN A 41 2.06 5.81 -12.16
C GLN A 41 1.23 4.54 -12.04
N MET A 42 0.28 4.49 -11.12
CA MET A 42 -0.56 3.31 -10.92
C MET A 42 -1.54 3.14 -12.07
N LYS A 43 -1.87 1.89 -12.37
CA LYS A 43 -2.78 1.52 -13.44
C LYS A 43 -3.83 0.55 -12.92
N LYS A 44 -5.01 0.61 -13.50
CA LYS A 44 -6.06 -0.36 -13.22
C LYS A 44 -5.52 -1.79 -13.39
N GLY A 45 -5.74 -2.62 -12.39
CA GLY A 45 -5.24 -4.00 -12.38
C GLY A 45 -3.95 -4.18 -11.60
N ASP A 46 -3.26 -3.10 -11.24
CA ASP A 46 -2.09 -3.19 -10.37
C ASP A 46 -2.50 -3.68 -8.98
N LEU A 47 -1.57 -4.30 -8.27
CA LEU A 47 -1.79 -4.82 -6.92
C LEU A 47 -1.00 -3.99 -5.90
N ALA A 48 -1.54 -3.89 -4.70
CA ALA A 48 -0.86 -3.15 -3.63
C ALA A 48 -1.01 -3.90 -2.31
N PHE A 49 0.05 -3.88 -1.52
CA PHE A 49 -0.05 -4.29 -0.13
C PHE A 49 -0.72 -3.19 0.69
N PHE A 50 -1.57 -3.60 1.61
CA PHE A 50 -2.19 -2.72 2.60
C PHE A 50 -1.40 -2.84 3.90
N TYR A 51 -0.78 -1.76 4.32
CA TYR A 51 0.11 -1.72 5.49
C TYR A 51 -0.51 -0.90 6.61
N HIS A 52 -0.57 -1.46 7.81
CA HIS A 52 -1.00 -0.74 9.01
C HIS A 52 0.20 -0.03 9.65
N THR A 53 0.07 1.28 9.90
CA THR A 53 1.06 2.06 10.63
C THR A 53 0.74 2.05 12.13
N GLY A 54 1.25 3.04 12.85
CA GLY A 54 0.98 3.17 14.29
C GLY A 54 1.75 2.14 15.10
N THR A 55 1.08 1.48 16.00
CA THR A 55 1.70 0.47 16.87
C THR A 55 1.80 -0.89 16.20
N GLU A 56 0.99 -1.16 15.17
CA GLU A 56 0.99 -2.48 14.52
C GLU A 56 2.17 -2.68 13.59
N LYS A 57 2.41 -1.75 12.68
CA LYS A 57 3.55 -1.74 11.74
C LYS A 57 3.69 -3.08 11.01
N GLN A 58 2.70 -3.41 10.18
CA GLN A 58 2.69 -4.71 9.49
C GLN A 58 1.86 -4.67 8.21
N VAL A 59 2.24 -5.54 7.27
CA VAL A 59 1.51 -5.75 6.01
C VAL A 59 0.36 -6.71 6.29
N MET A 60 -0.86 -6.28 5.99
CA MET A 60 -2.07 -7.03 6.32
C MET A 60 -2.58 -7.88 5.17
N GLY A 61 -2.50 -7.37 3.95
CA GLY A 61 -3.08 -8.07 2.82
C GLY A 61 -2.87 -7.34 1.52
N ILE A 62 -3.66 -7.71 0.52
CA ILE A 62 -3.54 -7.23 -0.86
C ILE A 62 -4.85 -6.57 -1.28
N MET A 63 -4.72 -5.41 -1.91
CA MET A 63 -5.81 -4.72 -2.58
C MET A 63 -5.47 -4.58 -4.06
N GLU A 64 -6.49 -4.40 -4.89
CA GLU A 64 -6.31 -4.19 -6.33
C GLU A 64 -6.70 -2.77 -6.69
N ILE A 65 -5.87 -2.14 -7.53
CA ILE A 65 -6.16 -0.80 -8.07
C ILE A 65 -7.23 -0.95 -9.14
N THR A 66 -8.36 -0.25 -8.98
CA THR A 66 -9.51 -0.43 -9.87
C THR A 66 -9.80 0.77 -10.75
N SER A 67 -9.03 1.85 -10.62
CA SER A 67 -9.20 3.03 -11.47
C SER A 67 -7.84 3.59 -11.87
N ALA A 68 -7.82 4.41 -12.93
CA ALA A 68 -6.70 5.31 -13.17
C ALA A 68 -6.72 6.40 -12.09
N PRO A 69 -5.57 7.07 -11.83
CA PRO A 69 -5.57 8.22 -10.93
C PRO A 69 -6.48 9.33 -11.46
N TYR A 70 -7.18 10.00 -10.55
CA TYR A 70 -8.08 11.11 -10.91
C TYR A 70 -8.01 12.18 -9.83
N PRO A 71 -8.41 13.43 -10.14
CA PRO A 71 -8.36 14.50 -9.15
C PRO A 71 -9.19 14.15 -7.91
N ASN A 72 -8.63 14.43 -6.73
CA ASN A 72 -9.30 14.14 -5.47
C ASN A 72 -10.46 15.12 -5.27
N PRO A 73 -11.72 14.67 -5.21
CA PRO A 73 -12.86 15.56 -5.09
C PRO A 73 -12.91 16.31 -3.76
N LYS A 74 -12.16 15.86 -2.75
CA LYS A 74 -12.07 16.54 -1.45
C LYS A 74 -11.09 17.70 -1.45
N GLU A 75 -10.29 17.86 -2.52
CA GLU A 75 -9.21 18.85 -2.61
C GLU A 75 -9.47 19.80 -3.76
N LYS A 76 -9.18 21.08 -3.54
CA LYS A 76 -9.33 22.09 -4.59
C LYS A 76 -8.18 22.08 -5.58
N ASN A 77 -6.97 21.72 -5.11
CA ASN A 77 -5.79 21.70 -5.95
C ASN A 77 -5.73 20.40 -6.73
N PRO A 78 -5.74 20.46 -8.10
CA PRO A 78 -5.75 19.23 -8.91
C PRO A 78 -4.48 18.40 -8.80
N ARG A 79 -3.44 18.91 -8.15
CA ARG A 79 -2.24 18.16 -7.83
C ARG A 79 -2.56 16.93 -6.93
N PHE A 80 -3.57 17.07 -6.07
CA PHE A 80 -3.97 15.99 -5.18
C PHE A 80 -4.90 15.05 -5.94
N ILE A 81 -4.46 13.81 -6.06
CA ILE A 81 -5.17 12.77 -6.79
C ILE A 81 -5.56 11.65 -5.85
N THR A 82 -6.46 10.82 -6.31
CA THR A 82 -6.88 9.60 -5.62
C THR A 82 -6.95 8.45 -6.61
N ILE A 83 -7.00 7.26 -6.09
CA ILE A 83 -7.26 6.04 -6.85
C ILE A 83 -8.33 5.25 -6.13
N ASP A 84 -9.04 4.41 -6.86
CA ASP A 84 -9.97 3.47 -6.26
C ASP A 84 -9.29 2.12 -6.10
N VAL A 85 -9.59 1.46 -4.99
CA VAL A 85 -9.04 0.15 -4.68
C VAL A 85 -10.16 -0.77 -4.21
N LYS A 86 -9.94 -2.08 -4.35
CA LYS A 86 -10.86 -3.08 -3.80
C LYS A 86 -10.07 -4.11 -3.00
N PHE A 87 -10.74 -4.71 -2.02
CA PHE A 87 -10.18 -5.84 -1.28
C PHE A 87 -9.91 -6.99 -2.25
N LYS A 88 -8.74 -7.61 -2.12
CA LYS A 88 -8.43 -8.79 -2.92
C LYS A 88 -8.19 -10.01 -2.05
N LYS A 89 -7.28 -9.92 -1.06
CA LYS A 89 -6.89 -11.10 -0.30
C LYS A 89 -6.18 -10.72 0.99
N ARG A 90 -6.45 -11.44 2.08
CA ARG A 90 -5.62 -11.36 3.27
C ARG A 90 -4.37 -12.18 3.07
N LEU A 91 -3.26 -11.74 3.65
CA LEU A 91 -2.09 -12.61 3.77
C LEU A 91 -2.41 -13.74 4.73
N ALA A 92 -1.73 -14.88 4.58
CA ALA A 92 -1.89 -16.02 5.48
C ALA A 92 -1.64 -15.61 6.94
N ARG A 93 -0.68 -14.72 7.16
CA ARG A 93 -0.53 -13.96 8.40
C ARG A 93 0.08 -12.60 8.06
N PRO A 94 -0.11 -11.57 8.93
CA PRO A 94 0.56 -10.29 8.71
C PRO A 94 2.08 -10.45 8.73
N VAL A 95 2.76 -9.61 7.94
CA VAL A 95 4.23 -9.56 7.92
C VAL A 95 4.65 -8.26 8.59
N THR A 96 5.38 -8.36 9.70
CA THR A 96 5.72 -7.20 10.52
C THR A 96 6.89 -6.41 9.96
N LEU A 97 6.94 -5.12 10.26
CA LEU A 97 8.08 -4.29 9.93
C LEU A 97 9.36 -4.83 10.57
N TYR A 98 9.25 -5.39 11.77
CA TYR A 98 10.39 -6.01 12.46
C TYR A 98 10.99 -7.12 11.60
N GLU A 99 10.16 -8.03 11.08
CA GLU A 99 10.63 -9.12 10.21
C GLU A 99 11.29 -8.57 8.94
N ILE A 100 10.72 -7.50 8.38
CA ILE A 100 11.27 -6.89 7.17
C ILE A 100 12.63 -6.25 7.45
N LYS A 101 12.76 -5.52 8.56
CA LYS A 101 14.03 -4.89 8.95
C LYS A 101 15.12 -5.91 9.21
N ASP A 102 14.76 -7.07 9.73
CA ASP A 102 15.70 -8.12 10.09
C ASP A 102 16.19 -8.93 8.88
N ASN A 103 15.61 -8.70 7.71
CA ASN A 103 15.92 -9.47 6.51
C ASN A 103 16.71 -8.61 5.53
N PRO A 104 17.97 -8.97 5.22
CA PRO A 104 18.80 -8.16 4.32
C PRO A 104 18.27 -8.01 2.90
N LYS A 105 17.35 -8.87 2.47
CA LYS A 105 16.73 -8.76 1.15
C LYS A 105 15.92 -7.47 1.00
N PHE A 106 15.47 -6.86 2.10
CA PHE A 106 14.67 -5.65 2.09
C PHE A 106 15.47 -4.37 2.34
N ALA A 107 16.79 -4.47 2.55
CA ALA A 107 17.59 -3.37 3.10
C ALA A 107 17.53 -2.08 2.25
N LYS A 108 17.37 -2.19 0.95
CA LYS A 108 17.34 -1.04 0.04
C LYS A 108 15.95 -0.56 -0.34
N TRP A 109 14.90 -1.19 0.20
CA TRP A 109 13.54 -0.86 -0.15
C TRP A 109 13.08 0.43 0.54
N GLU A 110 12.27 1.22 -0.15
CA GLU A 110 11.79 2.52 0.34
C GLU A 110 11.09 2.42 1.69
N LEU A 111 10.42 1.31 1.99
CA LEU A 111 9.77 1.13 3.28
C LEU A 111 10.73 1.34 4.45
N LEU A 112 11.98 0.91 4.31
CA LEU A 112 13.00 1.05 5.34
C LEU A 112 13.78 2.35 5.21
N ARG A 113 13.95 2.86 3.99
CA ARG A 113 14.78 4.05 3.74
C ARG A 113 14.03 5.36 3.94
N ILE A 114 12.73 5.37 3.66
CA ILE A 114 11.92 6.59 3.70
C ILE A 114 10.70 6.32 4.58
N SER A 115 10.90 6.39 5.90
CA SER A 115 9.90 5.97 6.88
C SER A 115 8.57 6.74 6.79
N ARG A 116 8.60 7.98 6.28
CA ARG A 116 7.38 8.81 6.20
C ARG A 116 6.65 8.68 4.87
N LEU A 117 7.20 7.91 3.93
CA LEU A 117 6.55 7.71 2.64
C LEU A 117 5.36 6.75 2.82
N SER A 118 4.18 7.17 2.37
CA SER A 118 2.94 6.40 2.58
C SER A 118 2.53 5.56 1.39
N VAL A 119 3.12 5.81 0.21
CA VAL A 119 2.86 5.02 -1.00
C VAL A 119 4.18 4.82 -1.72
N MET A 120 4.50 3.59 -2.09
CA MET A 120 5.78 3.28 -2.69
C MET A 120 5.67 2.09 -3.65
N PRO A 121 6.58 1.98 -4.63
CA PRO A 121 6.64 0.78 -5.45
C PRO A 121 7.20 -0.39 -4.66
N VAL A 122 6.82 -1.60 -5.08
CA VAL A 122 7.34 -2.85 -4.53
C VAL A 122 7.95 -3.63 -5.67
N PRO A 123 9.27 -3.80 -5.69
CA PRO A 123 9.89 -4.67 -6.71
C PRO A 123 9.31 -6.08 -6.64
N PRO A 124 9.20 -6.79 -7.77
CA PRO A 124 8.62 -8.13 -7.78
C PRO A 124 9.29 -9.10 -6.81
N GLN A 125 10.61 -9.03 -6.66
CA GLN A 125 11.33 -9.91 -5.74
C GLN A 125 10.92 -9.66 -4.28
N ILE A 126 10.70 -8.39 -3.92
CA ILE A 126 10.26 -8.01 -2.58
C ILE A 126 8.81 -8.44 -2.36
N TRP A 127 7.97 -8.26 -3.36
CA TRP A 127 6.58 -8.72 -3.32
C TRP A 127 6.52 -10.22 -3.02
N ASP A 128 7.26 -11.01 -3.80
CA ASP A 128 7.29 -12.46 -3.65
C ASP A 128 7.83 -12.88 -2.28
N GLU A 129 8.85 -12.19 -1.78
CA GLU A 129 9.43 -12.51 -0.48
C GLU A 129 8.44 -12.26 0.66
N ILE A 130 7.68 -11.17 0.60
CA ILE A 130 6.66 -10.88 1.62
C ILE A 130 5.58 -11.97 1.61
N ILE A 131 5.11 -12.36 0.43
CA ILE A 131 4.11 -13.43 0.31
C ILE A 131 4.66 -14.72 0.94
N LYS A 132 5.92 -15.05 0.64
CA LYS A 132 6.57 -16.25 1.15
C LYS A 132 6.67 -16.23 2.69
N ILE A 133 7.07 -15.09 3.26
CA ILE A 133 7.15 -14.92 4.71
C ILE A 133 5.77 -15.11 5.34
N SER A 134 4.73 -14.58 4.73
CA SER A 134 3.38 -14.67 5.27
C SER A 134 2.85 -16.11 5.34
N GLN A 135 3.46 -17.01 4.59
CA GLN A 135 3.05 -18.43 4.53
C GLN A 135 3.81 -19.34 5.52
N LYS A 136 4.72 -18.76 6.25
CA LYS A 136 5.52 -19.56 7.22
C LYS A 136 4.81 -19.78 8.56
#